data_b3bdcd157a59d2ecfa1a6f555bf98bf0
#
_entry.id   b3bdcd157a59d2ecfa1a6f555bf98bf0
#
_cell.length_a   1.000
_cell.length_b   1.000
_cell.length_c   1.000
_cell.angle_alpha   90.00
_cell.angle_beta   90.00
_cell.angle_gamma   90.00
#
_symmetry.space_group_name_H-M   'P 1'
#
loop_
_entity.id
_entity.type
_entity.pdbx_description
1 polymer ?
#
loop_
_entity_poly.entity_id
_entity_poly.type
_entity_poly.pdbx_seq_one_letter_code
_entity_poly.pdbx_strand_id
1 'polypeptide(L)'
;MYAGLDFQVKLFNSGAALITTSKEKLLTCIDKVERDYHMPLGVESRQRKEYQYSYYELRDVTTKNIDEHIAYAQKGGFKSIVVYYVDFAKACGHYEWRKEYPNGMKDLQEITNKIKAAGMIPGIHIHYSKVAVNDPYINNGIPDSRTNHVREFILSEPLDDSSTIITIEGNPEGVRTVSYTHLRA
;
A
#
# COMPACT_ATOMS: atom_id res chain seq x y z
N MET A 1 15.11 -18.13 11.79
CA MET A 1 14.52 -18.06 10.43
C MET A 1 13.67 -19.32 10.27
N TYR A 2 12.39 -19.18 9.98
CA TYR A 2 11.49 -20.32 9.76
C TYR A 2 11.11 -20.35 8.30
N ALA A 3 11.31 -21.46 7.63
CA ALA A 3 10.70 -21.75 6.34
C ALA A 3 9.67 -22.85 6.60
N GLY A 4 8.42 -22.55 6.37
CA GLY A 4 7.31 -23.48 6.55
C GLY A 4 6.65 -23.76 5.20
N LEU A 5 6.17 -24.98 5.00
CA LEU A 5 5.32 -25.35 3.88
C LEU A 5 3.87 -25.16 4.33
N ASP A 6 3.14 -24.31 3.62
CA ASP A 6 1.68 -24.26 3.73
C ASP A 6 1.11 -25.27 2.74
N PHE A 7 0.41 -26.29 3.25
CA PHE A 7 -0.20 -27.33 2.41
C PHE A 7 -1.36 -26.82 1.54
N GLN A 8 -1.86 -25.62 1.82
CA GLN A 8 -2.89 -24.97 1.00
C GLN A 8 -2.31 -24.21 -0.19
N VAL A 9 -1.00 -23.93 -0.19
CA VAL A 9 -0.30 -23.23 -1.26
C VAL A 9 0.59 -24.22 -2.01
N LYS A 10 0.33 -24.38 -3.33
CA LYS A 10 1.18 -25.22 -4.19
C LYS A 10 2.48 -24.46 -4.49
N LEU A 11 3.55 -24.79 -3.79
CA LEU A 11 4.88 -24.21 -3.96
C LEU A 11 5.72 -24.96 -5.01
N PHE A 12 5.15 -25.22 -6.18
CA PHE A 12 5.89 -25.81 -7.28
C PHE A 12 6.99 -24.85 -7.77
N ASN A 13 8.19 -25.38 -7.96
CA ASN A 13 9.38 -24.63 -8.38
C ASN A 13 9.84 -23.53 -7.40
N SER A 14 9.44 -23.61 -6.14
CA SER A 14 9.99 -22.74 -5.11
C SER A 14 11.37 -23.22 -4.68
N GLY A 15 12.26 -22.29 -4.42
CA GLY A 15 13.60 -22.56 -3.93
C GLY A 15 13.89 -21.75 -2.68
N ALA A 16 14.81 -22.25 -1.85
CA ALA A 16 15.35 -21.51 -0.73
C ALA A 16 16.88 -21.57 -0.76
N ALA A 17 17.54 -20.44 -0.52
CA ALA A 17 18.99 -20.38 -0.42
C ALA A 17 19.41 -19.91 0.97
N LEU A 18 20.34 -20.62 1.57
CA LEU A 18 21.00 -20.20 2.82
C LEU A 18 22.40 -19.69 2.48
N ILE A 19 22.68 -18.45 2.86
CA ILE A 19 23.96 -17.80 2.60
C ILE A 19 24.59 -17.42 3.93
N THR A 20 25.82 -17.82 4.12
CA THR A 20 26.65 -17.39 5.25
C THR A 20 27.69 -16.40 4.74
N THR A 21 27.77 -15.23 5.38
CA THR A 21 28.71 -14.19 4.99
C THR A 21 29.04 -13.30 6.19
N SER A 22 30.10 -12.50 6.08
CA SER A 22 30.37 -11.48 7.06
C SER A 22 29.42 -10.29 6.91
N LYS A 23 29.25 -9.52 7.97
CA LYS A 23 28.36 -8.34 7.98
C LYS A 23 28.70 -7.34 6.85
N GLU A 24 29.99 -7.14 6.59
CA GLU A 24 30.51 -6.21 5.60
C GLU A 24 30.14 -6.64 4.16
N LYS A 25 30.00 -7.94 3.92
CA LYS A 25 29.68 -8.50 2.61
C LYS A 25 28.20 -8.81 2.42
N LEU A 26 27.36 -8.55 3.42
CA LEU A 26 25.95 -8.93 3.42
C LEU A 26 25.20 -8.35 2.21
N LEU A 27 25.31 -7.05 1.97
CA LEU A 27 24.62 -6.39 0.84
C LEU A 27 25.11 -6.91 -0.51
N THR A 28 26.42 -7.16 -0.65
CA THR A 28 26.97 -7.76 -1.89
C THR A 28 26.41 -9.16 -2.13
N CYS A 29 26.24 -9.96 -1.08
CA CYS A 29 25.64 -11.28 -1.22
C CYS A 29 24.15 -11.20 -1.58
N ILE A 30 23.40 -10.24 -1.01
CA ILE A 30 22.00 -10.03 -1.35
C ILE A 30 21.87 -9.59 -2.80
N ASP A 31 22.65 -8.59 -3.25
CA ASP A 31 22.67 -8.14 -4.65
C ASP A 31 22.97 -9.27 -5.62
N LYS A 32 23.90 -10.15 -5.27
CA LYS A 32 24.21 -11.34 -6.09
C LYS A 32 23.01 -12.28 -6.19
N VAL A 33 22.31 -12.56 -5.10
CA VAL A 33 21.11 -13.41 -5.11
C VAL A 33 20.00 -12.76 -5.94
N GLU A 34 19.78 -11.45 -5.78
CA GLU A 34 18.79 -10.73 -6.58
C GLU A 34 19.05 -10.88 -8.07
N ARG A 35 20.31 -10.81 -8.50
CA ARG A 35 20.71 -10.98 -9.92
C ARG A 35 20.64 -12.43 -10.39
N ASP A 36 21.17 -13.36 -9.60
CA ASP A 36 21.22 -14.78 -9.96
C ASP A 36 19.81 -15.40 -10.13
N TYR A 37 18.82 -14.89 -9.37
CA TYR A 37 17.45 -15.38 -9.40
C TYR A 37 16.46 -14.42 -10.06
N HIS A 38 16.94 -13.41 -10.80
CA HIS A 38 16.12 -12.41 -11.50
C HIS A 38 15.07 -11.75 -10.60
N MET A 39 15.45 -11.50 -9.35
CA MET A 39 14.59 -10.79 -8.38
C MET A 39 14.67 -9.28 -8.59
N PRO A 40 13.71 -8.51 -8.04
CA PRO A 40 13.83 -7.06 -8.00
C PRO A 40 15.14 -6.63 -7.33
N LEU A 41 15.88 -5.73 -7.97
CA LEU A 41 17.20 -5.26 -7.49
C LEU A 41 17.05 -4.26 -6.33
N GLY A 42 16.71 -4.76 -5.15
CA GLY A 42 16.45 -3.95 -3.95
C GLY A 42 17.69 -3.22 -3.43
N VAL A 43 18.84 -3.88 -3.44
CA VAL A 43 20.13 -3.29 -3.00
C VAL A 43 20.51 -2.15 -3.94
N GLU A 44 20.51 -2.36 -5.25
CA GLU A 44 20.79 -1.34 -6.24
C GLU A 44 19.80 -0.17 -6.16
N SER A 45 18.52 -0.48 -6.10
CA SER A 45 17.45 0.53 -6.03
C SER A 45 17.64 1.47 -4.83
N ARG A 46 17.95 0.93 -3.65
CA ARG A 46 18.13 1.73 -2.43
C ARG A 46 19.36 2.61 -2.43
N GLN A 47 20.34 2.31 -3.29
CA GLN A 47 21.53 3.13 -3.48
C GLN A 47 21.31 4.31 -4.45
N ARG A 48 20.19 4.30 -5.17
CA ARG A 48 19.84 5.39 -6.08
C ARG A 48 19.60 6.67 -5.29
N LYS A 49 20.08 7.79 -5.84
CA LYS A 49 19.98 9.09 -5.20
C LYS A 49 18.53 9.53 -4.95
N GLU A 50 17.63 9.10 -5.82
CA GLU A 50 16.21 9.40 -5.75
C GLU A 50 15.56 8.85 -4.48
N TYR A 51 16.03 7.73 -3.93
CA TYR A 51 15.55 7.19 -2.65
C TYR A 51 15.95 8.02 -1.42
N GLN A 52 16.88 8.94 -1.58
CA GLN A 52 17.33 9.83 -0.50
C GLN A 52 16.61 11.18 -0.52
N TYR A 53 15.79 11.44 -1.53
CA TYR A 53 15.05 12.68 -1.63
C TYR A 53 13.87 12.70 -0.66
N SER A 54 13.71 13.84 0.01
CA SER A 54 12.45 14.15 0.69
C SER A 54 11.36 14.40 -0.34
N TYR A 55 10.16 13.95 -0.04
CA TYR A 55 9.01 14.19 -0.89
C TYR A 55 7.99 15.09 -0.18
N TYR A 56 7.25 15.83 -0.97
CA TYR A 56 6.13 16.64 -0.57
C TYR A 56 4.86 15.85 -0.87
N GLU A 57 4.16 15.38 0.17
CA GLU A 57 2.91 14.65 0.03
C GLU A 57 1.74 15.63 0.09
N LEU A 58 0.86 15.50 -0.90
CA LEU A 58 -0.26 16.42 -1.09
C LEU A 58 -1.57 15.81 -0.62
N ARG A 59 -2.42 16.72 -0.15
CA ARG A 59 -3.86 16.52 -0.02
C ARG A 59 -4.57 17.69 -0.68
N ASP A 60 -5.73 17.43 -1.26
CA ASP A 60 -6.55 18.40 -2.01
C ASP A 60 -5.94 18.87 -3.33
N VAL A 61 -5.04 18.09 -3.92
CA VAL A 61 -4.47 18.41 -5.23
C VAL A 61 -5.50 18.22 -6.35
N THR A 62 -5.49 19.15 -7.29
CA THR A 62 -6.31 19.11 -8.50
C THR A 62 -5.53 19.74 -9.66
N THR A 63 -6.04 19.64 -10.89
CA THR A 63 -5.46 20.35 -12.05
C THR A 63 -5.44 21.87 -11.87
N LYS A 64 -6.30 22.42 -10.99
CA LYS A 64 -6.43 23.86 -10.76
C LYS A 64 -5.38 24.43 -9.83
N ASN A 65 -4.91 23.65 -8.86
CA ASN A 65 -4.03 24.15 -7.79
C ASN A 65 -2.63 23.49 -7.79
N ILE A 66 -2.37 22.54 -8.67
CA ILE A 66 -1.07 21.85 -8.72
C ILE A 66 0.11 22.79 -8.94
N ASP A 67 -0.06 23.87 -9.69
CA ASP A 67 1.02 24.84 -9.96
C ASP A 67 1.45 25.57 -8.67
N GLU A 68 0.50 25.86 -7.77
CA GLU A 68 0.77 26.43 -6.46
C GLU A 68 1.54 25.43 -5.57
N HIS A 69 1.11 24.17 -5.55
CA HIS A 69 1.81 23.11 -4.83
C HIS A 69 3.23 22.88 -5.34
N ILE A 70 3.45 22.93 -6.64
CA ILE A 70 4.78 22.86 -7.24
C ILE A 70 5.67 24.01 -6.74
N ALA A 71 5.14 25.23 -6.71
CA ALA A 71 5.86 26.39 -6.22
C ALA A 71 6.25 26.25 -4.74
N TYR A 72 5.35 25.75 -3.89
CA TYR A 72 5.64 25.47 -2.49
C TYR A 72 6.70 24.37 -2.31
N ALA A 73 6.58 23.27 -3.06
CA ALA A 73 7.54 22.19 -3.01
C ALA A 73 8.94 22.64 -3.45
N GLN A 74 9.05 23.43 -4.52
CA GLN A 74 10.31 24.00 -4.98
C GLN A 74 10.93 24.94 -3.94
N LYS A 75 10.10 25.82 -3.35
CA LYS A 75 10.54 26.75 -2.29
C LYS A 75 11.02 26.00 -1.04
N GLY A 76 10.39 24.85 -0.73
CA GLY A 76 10.80 23.96 0.35
C GLY A 76 11.99 23.07 0.03
N GLY A 77 12.53 23.11 -1.20
CA GLY A 77 13.69 22.30 -1.64
C GLY A 77 13.37 20.84 -1.93
N PHE A 78 12.08 20.47 -1.99
CA PHE A 78 11.65 19.10 -2.32
C PHE A 78 11.97 18.75 -3.78
N LYS A 79 12.32 17.49 -4.02
CA LYS A 79 12.62 16.95 -5.36
C LYS A 79 11.52 16.06 -5.90
N SER A 80 10.60 15.64 -5.05
CA SER A 80 9.49 14.77 -5.39
C SER A 80 8.18 15.30 -4.81
N ILE A 81 7.10 15.13 -5.57
CA ILE A 81 5.72 15.40 -5.13
C ILE A 81 4.94 14.11 -5.22
N VAL A 82 4.30 13.72 -4.12
CA VAL A 82 3.48 12.50 -4.03
C VAL A 82 2.01 12.89 -3.92
N VAL A 83 1.21 12.48 -4.89
CA VAL A 83 -0.26 12.63 -4.87
C VAL A 83 -0.84 11.44 -4.11
N TYR A 84 -1.61 11.72 -3.07
CA TYR A 84 -2.23 10.67 -2.27
C TYR A 84 -3.57 10.24 -2.86
N TYR A 85 -3.92 8.97 -2.75
CA TYR A 85 -5.12 8.45 -3.41
C TYR A 85 -6.41 9.19 -3.01
N VAL A 86 -6.50 9.71 -1.80
CA VAL A 86 -7.69 10.45 -1.34
C VAL A 86 -7.94 11.75 -2.10
N ASP A 87 -6.96 12.24 -2.87
CA ASP A 87 -7.13 13.42 -3.72
C ASP A 87 -7.94 13.07 -4.97
N PHE A 88 -7.64 11.96 -5.62
CA PHE A 88 -8.26 11.58 -6.89
C PHE A 88 -9.35 10.51 -6.76
N ALA A 89 -9.33 9.69 -5.70
CA ALA A 89 -10.28 8.60 -5.51
C ALA A 89 -11.14 8.77 -4.27
N LYS A 90 -12.38 8.27 -4.33
CA LYS A 90 -13.34 8.31 -3.23
C LYS A 90 -12.91 7.42 -2.07
N ALA A 91 -12.37 6.25 -2.38
CA ALA A 91 -11.94 5.26 -1.39
C ALA A 91 -10.91 4.29 -2.00
N CYS A 92 -10.20 3.55 -1.16
CA CYS A 92 -9.39 2.43 -1.61
C CYS A 92 -10.27 1.19 -1.90
N GLY A 93 -9.89 0.42 -2.92
CA GLY A 93 -10.63 -0.70 -3.50
C GLY A 93 -10.75 -0.50 -5.00
N HIS A 94 -11.91 -0.10 -5.49
CA HIS A 94 -12.12 0.20 -6.91
C HIS A 94 -11.54 1.54 -7.35
N TYR A 95 -11.13 2.41 -6.42
CA TYR A 95 -10.56 3.72 -6.73
C TYR A 95 -11.41 4.57 -7.66
N GLU A 96 -12.73 4.60 -7.43
CA GLU A 96 -13.63 5.47 -8.20
C GLU A 96 -13.19 6.93 -8.12
N TRP A 97 -13.18 7.60 -9.27
CA TRP A 97 -12.76 8.99 -9.36
C TRP A 97 -13.65 9.92 -8.54
N ARG A 98 -13.03 10.89 -7.92
CA ARG A 98 -13.73 11.98 -7.26
C ARG A 98 -14.24 12.99 -8.29
N LYS A 99 -15.22 13.81 -7.91
CA LYS A 99 -15.79 14.86 -8.76
C LYS A 99 -14.78 15.94 -9.19
N GLU A 100 -13.72 16.12 -8.41
CA GLU A 100 -12.62 17.02 -8.68
C GLU A 100 -11.74 16.55 -9.86
N TYR A 101 -11.91 15.28 -10.27
CA TYR A 101 -11.22 14.63 -11.38
C TYR A 101 -12.23 14.17 -12.47
N PRO A 102 -12.97 15.09 -13.09
CA PRO A 102 -14.05 14.74 -14.01
C PRO A 102 -13.59 13.96 -15.25
N ASN A 103 -12.33 14.13 -15.66
CA ASN A 103 -11.72 13.39 -16.77
C ASN A 103 -10.88 12.17 -16.28
N GLY A 104 -10.94 11.86 -14.96
CA GLY A 104 -10.30 10.71 -14.37
C GLY A 104 -8.79 10.68 -14.57
N MET A 105 -8.29 9.62 -15.24
CA MET A 105 -6.87 9.42 -15.49
C MET A 105 -6.21 10.59 -16.24
N LYS A 106 -6.94 11.30 -17.10
CA LYS A 106 -6.38 12.44 -17.84
C LYS A 106 -6.01 13.59 -16.91
N ASP A 107 -6.84 13.87 -15.90
CA ASP A 107 -6.54 14.91 -14.92
C ASP A 107 -5.31 14.54 -14.09
N LEU A 108 -5.20 13.28 -13.69
CA LEU A 108 -4.02 12.78 -12.97
C LEU A 108 -2.75 12.83 -13.83
N GLN A 109 -2.87 12.51 -15.11
CA GLN A 109 -1.77 12.63 -16.08
C GLN A 109 -1.34 14.09 -16.26
N GLU A 110 -2.28 15.03 -16.34
CA GLU A 110 -1.98 16.46 -16.41
C GLU A 110 -1.18 16.91 -15.18
N ILE A 111 -1.63 16.56 -13.98
CA ILE A 111 -0.95 16.86 -12.73
C ILE A 111 0.49 16.30 -12.74
N THR A 112 0.65 15.03 -13.09
CA THR A 112 1.98 14.40 -13.13
C THR A 112 2.89 15.00 -14.21
N ASN A 113 2.34 15.43 -15.35
CA ASN A 113 3.09 16.08 -16.39
C ASN A 113 3.56 17.49 -15.97
N LYS A 114 2.75 18.25 -15.24
CA LYS A 114 3.15 19.55 -14.69
C LYS A 114 4.29 19.39 -13.67
N ILE A 115 4.21 18.37 -12.79
CA ILE A 115 5.28 18.06 -11.84
C ILE A 115 6.60 17.74 -12.59
N LYS A 116 6.52 16.90 -13.64
CA LYS A 116 7.69 16.58 -14.47
C LYS A 116 8.25 17.80 -15.19
N ALA A 117 7.39 18.64 -15.77
CA ALA A 117 7.79 19.86 -16.46
C ALA A 117 8.51 20.84 -15.53
N ALA A 118 8.19 20.82 -14.23
CA ALA A 118 8.87 21.60 -13.20
C ALA A 118 10.21 20.99 -12.75
N GLY A 119 10.67 19.91 -13.39
CA GLY A 119 11.91 19.20 -13.04
C GLY A 119 11.84 18.36 -11.78
N MET A 120 10.61 18.01 -11.32
CA MET A 120 10.37 17.24 -10.11
C MET A 120 9.90 15.81 -10.44
N ILE A 121 10.02 14.90 -9.47
CA ILE A 121 9.63 13.51 -9.60
C ILE A 121 8.18 13.36 -9.11
N PRO A 122 7.21 12.99 -9.97
CA PRO A 122 5.87 12.67 -9.51
C PRO A 122 5.82 11.28 -8.87
N GLY A 123 5.12 11.17 -7.76
CA GLY A 123 4.78 9.93 -7.09
C GLY A 123 3.29 9.80 -6.84
N ILE A 124 2.82 8.59 -6.64
CA ILE A 124 1.44 8.30 -6.24
C ILE A 124 1.47 7.38 -5.03
N HIS A 125 0.71 7.73 -4.01
CA HIS A 125 0.52 6.88 -2.84
C HIS A 125 -0.86 6.21 -2.91
N ILE A 126 -0.87 4.89 -3.01
CA ILE A 126 -2.08 4.07 -3.01
C ILE A 126 -1.98 2.94 -1.99
N HIS A 127 -3.12 2.41 -1.56
CA HIS A 127 -3.19 1.20 -0.75
C HIS A 127 -3.63 0.01 -1.61
N TYR A 128 -2.70 -0.85 -1.96
CA TYR A 128 -2.99 -2.06 -2.75
C TYR A 128 -3.57 -3.23 -1.92
N SER A 129 -3.39 -3.20 -0.60
CA SER A 129 -3.79 -4.28 0.31
C SER A 129 -4.99 -3.92 1.20
N LYS A 130 -5.70 -2.84 0.88
CA LYS A 130 -6.84 -2.37 1.68
C LYS A 130 -8.03 -2.09 0.79
N VAL A 131 -9.20 -2.38 1.34
CA VAL A 131 -10.50 -2.08 0.73
C VAL A 131 -11.31 -1.29 1.75
N ALA A 132 -11.95 -0.23 1.31
CA ALA A 132 -12.85 0.55 2.17
C ALA A 132 -14.15 -0.23 2.41
N VAL A 133 -14.73 -0.07 3.59
CA VAL A 133 -15.97 -0.78 3.99
C VAL A 133 -17.17 -0.44 3.10
N ASN A 134 -17.15 0.69 2.41
CA ASN A 134 -18.17 1.15 1.48
C ASN A 134 -17.81 0.88 0.01
N ASP A 135 -16.73 0.14 -0.26
CA ASP A 135 -16.33 -0.25 -1.60
C ASP A 135 -17.19 -1.45 -2.08
N PRO A 136 -17.49 -1.57 -3.39
CA PRO A 136 -18.21 -2.72 -3.94
C PRO A 136 -17.61 -4.10 -3.64
N TYR A 137 -16.31 -4.19 -3.25
CA TYR A 137 -15.73 -5.43 -2.73
C TYR A 137 -16.30 -5.85 -1.37
N ILE A 138 -17.04 -4.96 -0.69
CA ILE A 138 -17.72 -5.25 0.58
C ILE A 138 -19.22 -5.13 0.34
N ASN A 139 -19.90 -6.24 0.14
CA ASN A 139 -21.33 -6.27 -0.11
C ASN A 139 -22.10 -6.51 1.19
N ASN A 140 -22.84 -5.50 1.67
CA ASN A 140 -23.59 -5.57 2.94
C ASN A 140 -22.73 -6.05 4.13
N GLY A 141 -21.48 -5.57 4.20
CA GLY A 141 -20.55 -5.97 5.24
C GLY A 141 -19.84 -7.30 5.00
N ILE A 142 -20.17 -8.01 3.92
CA ILE A 142 -19.56 -9.29 3.56
C ILE A 142 -18.44 -9.02 2.52
N PRO A 143 -17.17 -9.31 2.86
CA PRO A 143 -16.08 -9.19 1.91
C PRO A 143 -16.23 -10.12 0.70
N ASP A 144 -15.85 -9.63 -0.47
CA ASP A 144 -15.73 -10.48 -1.68
C ASP A 144 -14.77 -11.65 -1.40
N SER A 145 -15.09 -12.84 -1.91
CA SER A 145 -14.29 -14.06 -1.68
C SER A 145 -12.84 -13.96 -2.16
N ARG A 146 -12.52 -12.98 -3.01
CA ARG A 146 -11.16 -12.69 -3.46
C ARG A 146 -10.37 -11.82 -2.48
N THR A 147 -11.03 -11.21 -1.49
CA THR A 147 -10.33 -10.48 -0.44
C THR A 147 -9.68 -11.46 0.51
N ASN A 148 -8.38 -11.24 0.79
CA ASN A 148 -7.68 -12.07 1.76
C ASN A 148 -8.14 -11.68 3.17
N HIS A 149 -8.65 -12.64 3.92
CA HIS A 149 -8.97 -12.48 5.33
C HIS A 149 -8.11 -13.45 6.15
N VAL A 150 -7.66 -12.98 7.28
CA VAL A 150 -6.70 -13.72 8.11
C VAL A 150 -7.39 -14.86 8.83
N ARG A 151 -8.63 -14.68 9.25
CA ARG A 151 -9.40 -15.68 10.01
C ARG A 151 -10.88 -15.29 10.07
N GLU A 152 -11.73 -16.30 10.12
CA GLU A 152 -13.18 -16.17 10.35
C GLU A 152 -13.54 -16.80 11.69
N PHE A 153 -14.51 -16.21 12.36
CA PHE A 153 -15.08 -16.73 13.60
C PHE A 153 -16.60 -16.68 13.51
N ILE A 154 -17.21 -17.69 14.11
CA ILE A 154 -18.66 -17.70 14.32
C ILE A 154 -18.95 -16.92 15.60
N LEU A 155 -19.90 -16.02 15.54
CA LEU A 155 -20.37 -15.31 16.74
C LEU A 155 -21.20 -16.27 17.57
N SER A 156 -20.88 -16.37 18.87
CA SER A 156 -21.70 -17.16 19.83
C SER A 156 -22.93 -16.38 20.28
N GLU A 157 -22.92 -15.05 20.16
CA GLU A 157 -24.00 -14.16 20.54
C GLU A 157 -24.17 -13.06 19.48
N PRO A 158 -25.40 -12.58 19.25
CA PRO A 158 -25.64 -11.46 18.35
C PRO A 158 -24.88 -10.20 18.81
N LEU A 159 -24.38 -9.44 17.85
CA LEU A 159 -23.79 -8.11 18.08
C LEU A 159 -24.85 -7.04 17.77
N ASP A 160 -24.84 -5.99 18.58
CA ASP A 160 -25.57 -4.75 18.35
C ASP A 160 -24.62 -3.53 18.40
N ASP A 161 -25.14 -2.35 18.16
CA ASP A 161 -24.37 -1.11 18.12
C ASP A 161 -23.84 -0.65 19.49
N SER A 162 -24.29 -1.29 20.57
CA SER A 162 -23.83 -1.04 21.95
C SER A 162 -22.81 -2.07 22.46
N SER A 163 -22.60 -3.14 21.70
CA SER A 163 -21.73 -4.25 22.09
C SER A 163 -20.26 -3.80 22.15
N THR A 164 -19.65 -3.93 23.32
CA THR A 164 -18.21 -3.64 23.55
C THR A 164 -17.36 -4.89 23.62
N ILE A 165 -17.99 -6.07 23.69
CA ILE A 165 -17.35 -7.39 23.74
C ILE A 165 -17.93 -8.23 22.61
N ILE A 166 -17.04 -8.93 21.88
CA ILE A 166 -17.42 -9.88 20.85
C ILE A 166 -17.18 -11.28 21.40
N THR A 167 -18.26 -12.07 21.52
CA THR A 167 -18.15 -13.48 21.93
C THR A 167 -18.16 -14.37 20.69
N ILE A 168 -17.15 -15.23 20.58
CA ILE A 168 -16.94 -16.10 19.40
C ILE A 168 -16.83 -17.56 19.81
N GLU A 169 -17.19 -18.44 18.88
CA GLU A 169 -16.89 -19.86 19.01
C GLU A 169 -15.39 -20.10 18.69
N GLY A 170 -14.72 -20.89 19.55
CA GLY A 170 -13.33 -21.26 19.35
C GLY A 170 -12.34 -20.35 20.06
N ASN A 171 -11.05 -20.57 19.78
CA ASN A 171 -9.95 -19.87 20.42
C ASN A 171 -9.43 -18.71 19.56
N PRO A 172 -9.46 -17.46 20.06
CA PRO A 172 -8.91 -16.30 19.34
C PRO A 172 -7.37 -16.25 19.34
N GLU A 173 -6.69 -17.25 19.90
CA GLU A 173 -5.23 -17.29 19.96
C GLU A 173 -4.60 -17.09 18.57
N GLY A 174 -3.59 -16.24 18.50
CA GLY A 174 -2.92 -15.87 17.23
C GLY A 174 -3.58 -14.75 16.45
N VAL A 175 -4.75 -14.24 16.87
CA VAL A 175 -5.29 -12.97 16.34
C VAL A 175 -4.46 -11.84 16.91
N ARG A 176 -3.69 -11.17 16.05
CA ARG A 176 -2.95 -9.97 16.47
C ARG A 176 -3.91 -8.78 16.50
N THR A 177 -4.03 -8.16 17.66
CA THR A 177 -4.64 -6.82 17.76
C THR A 177 -3.75 -5.83 17.02
N VAL A 178 -4.27 -5.25 15.95
CA VAL A 178 -3.64 -4.08 15.31
C VAL A 178 -4.27 -2.84 15.93
N SER A 179 -3.45 -1.85 16.27
CA SER A 179 -3.86 -0.61 16.94
C SER A 179 -4.87 0.26 16.16
N TYR A 180 -5.38 -0.20 15.03
CA TYR A 180 -6.31 0.50 14.15
C TYR A 180 -7.46 -0.40 13.69
N THR A 181 -7.97 -1.22 14.57
CA THR A 181 -9.19 -1.97 14.28
C THR A 181 -10.39 -1.06 14.53
N HIS A 182 -10.90 -0.44 13.50
CA HIS A 182 -12.26 0.07 13.53
C HIS A 182 -13.18 -1.09 13.22
N LEU A 183 -13.61 -1.79 14.27
CA LEU A 183 -14.81 -2.61 14.21
C LEU A 183 -16.00 -1.63 14.17
N ARG A 184 -16.51 -1.37 12.99
CA ARG A 184 -17.88 -0.87 12.83
C ARG A 184 -18.73 -2.03 12.40
N ALA A 185 -19.63 -2.41 13.30
CA ALA A 185 -20.75 -3.29 13.00
C ALA A 185 -21.63 -2.65 11.92
#